data_112d375848195ed7b89cecdd2feedf98
#
_entry.id   112d375848195ed7b89cecdd2feedf98
#
_cell.length_a   1.000
_cell.length_b   1.000
_cell.length_c   1.000
_cell.angle_alpha   90.00
_cell.angle_beta   90.00
_cell.angle_gamma   90.00
#
_symmetry.space_group_name_H-M   'P 1'
#
loop_
_entity.id
_entity.type
_entity.pdbx_description
1 polymer ?
#
loop_
_entity_poly.entity_id
_entity_poly.type
_entity_poly.pdbx_seq_one_letter_code
_entity_poly.pdbx_strand_id
1 'polypeptide(L)'
;MVLVSETPSSAHLRWAYMDHWRVETPQGPVSQYTSVAHFDRFLKQIAAVGFEAIETFDFHLGVLRELFGSLEKCRDFMQERGVERVLSLFHAVMYDERQSMPHVPATHDRMFNYARYIMESSRGLGVENFIVMPAGLYYDVEPVTDEKIRACADLWNRIGQMTQDYGIRTCCHHEFFCGIRSAAEIEKFYEWTDPRYVFFYCDTAQHVIAGVDPVELYRKLHARCGGFHFKDTQNVDRTEDYRRRPDAEIMAPTTPRWFWEMGAPQGLVDFPALARAMKQCGYRGWVSVEHDKADVGAGNYPESTALAAWYRKHVFERIYA
;
A
#
# COMPACT_ATOMS: atom_id res chain seq x y z
N MET A 1 -37.21 24.78 10.61
CA MET A 1 -35.79 25.04 10.87
C MET A 1 -35.32 23.97 11.87
N VAL A 2 -34.87 22.86 11.37
CA VAL A 2 -34.36 21.75 12.19
C VAL A 2 -32.88 22.04 12.44
N LEU A 3 -32.53 22.35 13.67
CA LEU A 3 -31.16 22.46 14.11
C LEU A 3 -30.56 21.05 14.07
N VAL A 4 -29.79 20.77 13.03
CA VAL A 4 -28.87 19.63 13.03
C VAL A 4 -27.79 19.99 14.04
N SER A 5 -27.85 19.35 15.21
CA SER A 5 -26.73 19.41 16.16
C SER A 5 -25.52 18.79 15.48
N GLU A 6 -24.52 19.59 15.17
CA GLU A 6 -23.19 19.09 14.83
C GLU A 6 -22.68 18.32 16.05
N THR A 7 -22.77 16.99 15.98
CA THR A 7 -22.01 16.10 16.86
C THR A 7 -20.53 16.44 16.63
N PRO A 8 -19.72 16.57 17.71
CA PRO A 8 -18.29 16.83 17.54
C PRO A 8 -17.70 15.74 16.66
N SER A 9 -16.97 16.15 15.63
CA SER A 9 -16.27 15.29 14.68
C SER A 9 -15.53 14.20 15.44
N SER A 10 -16.13 13.03 15.53
CA SER A 10 -15.42 11.81 15.90
C SER A 10 -14.30 11.68 14.90
N ALA A 11 -13.07 11.48 15.39
CA ALA A 11 -11.90 11.36 14.54
C ALA A 11 -12.09 10.17 13.59
N HIS A 12 -12.56 10.44 12.39
CA HIS A 12 -12.81 9.42 11.39
C HIS A 12 -11.49 9.07 10.72
N LEU A 13 -11.26 7.76 10.56
CA LEU A 13 -10.24 7.27 9.63
C LEU A 13 -10.62 7.70 8.21
N ARG A 14 -9.63 8.03 7.43
CA ARG A 14 -9.79 8.30 6.01
C ARG A 14 -9.46 7.05 5.21
N TRP A 15 -10.19 6.82 4.14
CA TRP A 15 -10.10 5.57 3.40
C TRP A 15 -9.69 5.79 1.96
N ALA A 16 -8.66 5.07 1.57
CA ALA A 16 -8.16 5.01 0.21
C ALA A 16 -8.28 3.60 -0.37
N TYR A 17 -8.12 3.49 -1.66
CA TYR A 17 -8.14 2.23 -2.38
C TYR A 17 -6.87 2.07 -3.22
N MET A 18 -6.16 0.95 -3.06
CA MET A 18 -5.03 0.61 -3.93
C MET A 18 -5.55 0.08 -5.27
N ASP A 19 -5.05 0.62 -6.36
CA ASP A 19 -5.65 0.57 -7.68
C ASP A 19 -5.38 -0.71 -8.50
N HIS A 20 -5.43 -1.86 -7.90
CA HIS A 20 -5.41 -3.14 -8.63
C HIS A 20 -6.72 -3.42 -9.38
N TRP A 21 -7.33 -2.41 -9.94
CA TRP A 21 -8.65 -2.52 -10.54
C TRP A 21 -8.61 -2.94 -12.01
N ARG A 22 -9.62 -3.73 -12.41
CA ARG A 22 -9.92 -4.00 -13.80
C ARG A 22 -11.38 -3.70 -14.11
N VAL A 23 -11.63 -3.12 -15.26
CA VAL A 23 -12.97 -2.79 -15.76
C VAL A 23 -13.44 -3.90 -16.69
N GLU A 24 -14.58 -4.51 -16.37
CA GLU A 24 -15.20 -5.52 -17.22
C GLU A 24 -15.70 -4.91 -18.52
N THR A 25 -15.33 -5.51 -19.62
CA THR A 25 -15.80 -5.17 -20.97
C THR A 25 -16.29 -6.42 -21.71
N PRO A 26 -17.06 -6.29 -22.80
CA PRO A 26 -17.47 -7.44 -23.61
C PRO A 26 -16.31 -8.26 -24.20
N GLN A 27 -15.11 -7.69 -24.26
CA GLN A 27 -13.88 -8.32 -24.74
C GLN A 27 -13.01 -8.88 -23.59
N GLY A 28 -13.48 -8.78 -22.36
CA GLY A 28 -12.77 -9.18 -21.13
C GLY A 28 -12.28 -8.00 -20.29
N PRO A 29 -11.66 -8.28 -19.13
CA PRO A 29 -11.23 -7.25 -18.22
C PRO A 29 -10.05 -6.44 -18.75
N VAL A 30 -10.13 -5.12 -18.65
CA VAL A 30 -9.08 -4.18 -19.06
C VAL A 30 -8.68 -3.30 -17.89
N SER A 31 -7.44 -2.79 -17.91
CA SER A 31 -6.97 -1.84 -16.89
C SER A 31 -7.82 -0.57 -16.91
N GLN A 32 -8.10 -0.01 -15.71
CA GLN A 32 -8.74 1.28 -15.55
C GLN A 32 -8.00 2.42 -16.26
N TYR A 33 -6.71 2.25 -16.52
CA TYR A 33 -5.86 3.22 -17.22
C TYR A 33 -5.91 3.13 -18.75
N THR A 34 -6.71 2.24 -19.32
CA THR A 34 -6.81 2.07 -20.77
C THR A 34 -7.47 3.29 -21.45
N SER A 35 -8.36 4.00 -20.74
CA SER A 35 -9.01 5.21 -21.25
C SER A 35 -9.57 6.08 -20.12
N VAL A 36 -9.84 7.35 -20.42
CA VAL A 36 -10.53 8.26 -19.50
C VAL A 36 -11.89 7.71 -19.06
N ALA A 37 -12.63 7.04 -19.96
CA ALA A 37 -13.93 6.45 -19.65
C ALA A 37 -13.82 5.27 -18.66
N HIS A 38 -12.77 4.44 -18.77
CA HIS A 38 -12.52 3.36 -17.81
C HIS A 38 -12.08 3.90 -16.45
N PHE A 39 -11.24 4.92 -16.46
CA PHE A 39 -10.83 5.58 -15.21
C PHE A 39 -12.01 6.29 -14.52
N ASP A 40 -12.88 6.96 -15.27
CA ASP A 40 -14.14 7.54 -14.76
C ASP A 40 -15.01 6.49 -14.06
N ARG A 41 -15.19 5.33 -14.70
CA ARG A 41 -15.97 4.23 -14.14
C ARG A 41 -15.38 3.68 -12.86
N PHE A 42 -14.08 3.48 -12.83
CA PHE A 42 -13.35 3.06 -11.64
C PHE A 42 -13.54 4.05 -10.48
N LEU A 43 -13.29 5.34 -10.71
CA LEU A 43 -13.42 6.37 -9.68
C LEU A 43 -14.83 6.41 -9.09
N LYS A 44 -15.86 6.37 -9.94
CA LYS A 44 -17.26 6.37 -9.50
C LYS A 44 -17.61 5.15 -8.65
N GLN A 45 -17.07 3.98 -8.99
CA GLN A 45 -17.31 2.75 -8.25
C GLN A 45 -16.70 2.81 -6.85
N ILE A 46 -15.45 3.24 -6.71
CA ILE A 46 -14.81 3.34 -5.40
C ILE A 46 -15.40 4.48 -4.55
N ALA A 47 -15.72 5.61 -5.16
CA ALA A 47 -16.39 6.72 -4.47
C ALA A 47 -17.78 6.34 -3.94
N ALA A 48 -18.55 5.55 -4.72
CA ALA A 48 -19.88 5.09 -4.32
C ALA A 48 -19.88 4.25 -3.04
N VAL A 49 -18.79 3.57 -2.74
CA VAL A 49 -18.61 2.79 -1.51
C VAL A 49 -17.77 3.51 -0.46
N GLY A 50 -17.44 4.78 -0.68
CA GLY A 50 -16.89 5.70 0.31
C GLY A 50 -15.38 5.71 0.42
N PHE A 51 -14.64 5.37 -0.63
CA PHE A 51 -13.20 5.66 -0.70
C PHE A 51 -12.97 7.08 -1.21
N GLU A 52 -12.09 7.80 -0.54
CA GLU A 52 -11.85 9.23 -0.75
C GLU A 52 -10.58 9.51 -1.56
N ALA A 53 -9.68 8.54 -1.67
CA ALA A 53 -8.42 8.66 -2.41
C ALA A 53 -8.05 7.31 -3.04
N ILE A 54 -7.08 7.34 -3.94
CA ILE A 54 -6.46 6.12 -4.49
C ILE A 54 -4.97 6.09 -4.17
N GLU A 55 -4.41 4.90 -4.19
CA GLU A 55 -2.98 4.66 -4.30
C GLU A 55 -2.70 4.01 -5.64
N THR A 56 -1.56 4.31 -6.23
CA THR A 56 -1.16 3.77 -7.54
C THR A 56 0.33 3.51 -7.61
N PHE A 57 0.75 2.80 -8.65
CA PHE A 57 2.18 2.60 -8.89
C PHE A 57 2.81 3.82 -9.54
N ASP A 58 4.09 4.07 -9.24
CA ASP A 58 4.86 5.17 -9.79
C ASP A 58 4.96 5.13 -11.34
N PHE A 59 4.97 3.93 -11.93
CA PHE A 59 4.99 3.77 -13.38
C PHE A 59 3.69 4.20 -14.09
N HIS A 60 2.60 4.43 -13.36
CA HIS A 60 1.35 4.95 -13.94
C HIS A 60 1.37 6.48 -14.15
N LEU A 61 2.33 7.21 -13.60
CA LEU A 61 2.43 8.68 -13.77
C LEU A 61 2.45 9.10 -15.24
N GLY A 62 3.15 8.34 -16.08
CA GLY A 62 3.23 8.60 -17.52
C GLY A 62 1.88 8.47 -18.20
N VAL A 63 1.16 7.38 -17.95
CA VAL A 63 -0.13 7.13 -18.58
C VAL A 63 -1.21 8.08 -18.07
N LEU A 64 -1.19 8.46 -16.79
CA LEU A 64 -2.11 9.48 -16.26
C LEU A 64 -1.89 10.85 -16.94
N ARG A 65 -0.63 11.23 -17.15
CA ARG A 65 -0.31 12.46 -17.87
C ARG A 65 -0.76 12.40 -19.33
N GLU A 66 -0.59 11.26 -19.98
CA GLU A 66 -1.04 11.06 -21.35
C GLU A 66 -2.57 11.14 -21.47
N LEU A 67 -3.31 10.49 -20.58
CA LEU A 67 -4.78 10.48 -20.59
C LEU A 67 -5.39 11.87 -20.34
N PHE A 68 -4.80 12.68 -19.47
CA PHE A 68 -5.39 13.94 -19.03
C PHE A 68 -4.65 15.20 -19.52
N GLY A 69 -3.49 15.04 -20.15
CA GLY A 69 -2.64 16.15 -20.59
C GLY A 69 -1.80 16.79 -19.47
N SER A 70 -2.25 16.72 -18.21
CA SER A 70 -1.45 17.06 -17.02
C SER A 70 -1.97 16.31 -15.78
N LEU A 71 -1.14 16.23 -14.74
CA LEU A 71 -1.51 15.57 -13.49
C LEU A 71 -2.47 16.40 -12.64
N GLU A 72 -2.42 17.74 -12.76
CA GLU A 72 -3.40 18.61 -12.14
C GLU A 72 -4.81 18.38 -12.73
N LYS A 73 -4.92 18.26 -14.04
CA LYS A 73 -6.21 17.93 -14.69
C LYS A 73 -6.70 16.55 -14.30
N CYS A 74 -5.80 15.59 -14.14
CA CYS A 74 -6.16 14.28 -13.63
C CYS A 74 -6.74 14.38 -12.22
N ARG A 75 -6.08 15.10 -11.31
CA ARG A 75 -6.58 15.34 -9.95
C ARG A 75 -7.94 16.05 -9.96
N ASP A 76 -8.09 17.11 -10.74
CA ASP A 76 -9.35 17.85 -10.83
C ASP A 76 -10.48 16.93 -11.33
N PHE A 77 -10.19 16.08 -12.32
CA PHE A 77 -11.10 15.05 -12.81
C PHE A 77 -11.50 14.03 -11.72
N MET A 78 -10.56 13.62 -10.87
CA MET A 78 -10.81 12.74 -9.73
C MET A 78 -11.72 13.42 -8.70
N GLN A 79 -11.45 14.68 -8.37
CA GLN A 79 -12.21 15.46 -7.38
C GLN A 79 -13.67 15.66 -7.80
N GLU A 80 -13.94 15.91 -9.08
CA GLU A 80 -15.31 15.95 -9.61
C GLU A 80 -16.09 14.66 -9.39
N ARG A 81 -15.41 13.52 -9.13
CA ARG A 81 -15.99 12.19 -8.92
C ARG A 81 -15.98 11.75 -7.46
N GLY A 82 -15.59 12.67 -6.58
CA GLY A 82 -15.55 12.41 -5.14
C GLY A 82 -14.29 11.69 -4.67
N VAL A 83 -13.27 11.59 -5.51
CA VAL A 83 -11.95 11.04 -5.15
C VAL A 83 -10.94 12.19 -5.10
N GLU A 84 -10.44 12.49 -3.91
CA GLU A 84 -9.71 13.72 -3.62
C GLU A 84 -8.36 13.82 -4.32
N ARG A 85 -7.60 12.70 -4.33
CA ARG A 85 -6.20 12.67 -4.78
C ARG A 85 -5.67 11.26 -5.05
N VAL A 86 -4.51 11.20 -5.66
CA VAL A 86 -3.60 10.07 -5.52
C VAL A 86 -2.85 10.24 -4.20
N LEU A 87 -3.20 9.43 -3.20
CA LEU A 87 -2.62 9.50 -1.85
C LEU A 87 -1.16 9.07 -1.84
N SER A 88 -0.88 7.95 -2.49
CA SER A 88 0.44 7.32 -2.44
C SER A 88 0.87 6.82 -3.81
N LEU A 89 2.18 6.84 -4.02
CA LEU A 89 2.83 6.15 -5.12
C LEU A 89 3.60 4.96 -4.57
N PHE A 90 3.30 3.77 -5.07
CA PHE A 90 3.99 2.54 -4.71
C PHE A 90 5.12 2.25 -5.72
N HIS A 91 6.33 2.11 -5.19
CA HIS A 91 7.49 1.67 -5.96
C HIS A 91 7.77 0.19 -5.66
N ALA A 92 7.34 -0.67 -6.58
CA ALA A 92 7.55 -2.11 -6.45
C ALA A 92 8.93 -2.50 -6.97
N VAL A 93 9.86 -2.68 -6.07
CA VAL A 93 11.26 -3.07 -6.33
C VAL A 93 11.37 -4.33 -7.21
N MET A 94 10.39 -5.25 -7.11
CA MET A 94 10.38 -6.49 -7.88
C MET A 94 10.30 -6.32 -9.41
N TYR A 95 9.83 -5.17 -9.89
CA TYR A 95 9.71 -4.91 -11.32
C TYR A 95 10.96 -4.29 -11.93
N ASP A 96 11.95 -3.95 -11.12
CA ASP A 96 13.20 -3.35 -11.59
C ASP A 96 14.43 -3.92 -10.87
N GLU A 97 14.65 -5.21 -11.05
CA GLU A 97 15.78 -5.96 -10.45
C GLU A 97 17.15 -5.30 -10.68
N ARG A 98 17.31 -4.53 -11.75
CA ARG A 98 18.58 -3.89 -12.09
C ARG A 98 18.77 -2.53 -11.43
N GLN A 99 17.69 -1.88 -10.99
CA GLN A 99 17.74 -0.52 -10.48
C GLN A 99 17.43 -0.41 -8.99
N SER A 100 16.81 -1.43 -8.43
CA SER A 100 16.26 -1.40 -7.08
C SER A 100 16.84 -2.49 -6.17
N MET A 101 18.13 -2.34 -5.82
CA MET A 101 18.81 -3.22 -4.87
C MET A 101 19.23 -2.42 -3.62
N PRO A 102 18.28 -2.12 -2.69
CA PRO A 102 18.57 -1.29 -1.51
C PRO A 102 19.72 -1.80 -0.65
N HIS A 103 19.92 -3.12 -0.61
CA HIS A 103 21.00 -3.79 0.11
C HIS A 103 22.39 -3.68 -0.55
N VAL A 104 22.49 -3.08 -1.75
CA VAL A 104 23.73 -2.92 -2.49
C VAL A 104 24.09 -1.42 -2.60
N PRO A 105 25.04 -0.92 -1.79
CA PRO A 105 25.37 0.51 -1.74
C PRO A 105 25.71 1.14 -3.11
N ALA A 106 26.28 0.37 -4.03
CA ALA A 106 26.63 0.84 -5.37
C ALA A 106 25.39 1.26 -6.20
N THR A 107 24.19 0.85 -5.83
CA THR A 107 22.92 1.22 -6.52
C THR A 107 22.25 2.44 -5.90
N HIS A 108 22.68 2.90 -4.73
CA HIS A 108 21.99 3.92 -3.94
C HIS A 108 21.82 5.25 -4.67
N ASP A 109 22.82 5.72 -5.40
CA ASP A 109 22.72 6.99 -6.13
C ASP A 109 21.69 6.92 -7.26
N ARG A 110 21.58 5.77 -7.92
CA ARG A 110 20.57 5.55 -8.96
C ARG A 110 19.17 5.56 -8.36
N MET A 111 18.97 4.82 -7.27
CA MET A 111 17.69 4.78 -6.57
C MET A 111 17.28 6.15 -6.01
N PHE A 112 18.25 6.89 -5.46
CA PHE A 112 18.01 8.25 -4.99
C PHE A 112 17.59 9.19 -6.12
N ASN A 113 18.26 9.13 -7.27
CA ASN A 113 17.93 9.94 -8.43
C ASN A 113 16.57 9.56 -9.02
N TYR A 114 16.25 8.27 -9.03
CA TYR A 114 14.92 7.80 -9.45
C TYR A 114 13.83 8.28 -8.51
N ALA A 115 13.98 8.14 -7.19
CA ALA A 115 13.03 8.66 -6.22
C ALA A 115 12.80 10.17 -6.39
N ARG A 116 13.87 10.96 -6.59
CA ARG A 116 13.75 12.39 -6.87
C ARG A 116 12.96 12.66 -8.16
N TYR A 117 13.23 11.92 -9.22
CA TYR A 117 12.48 12.02 -10.48
C TYR A 117 10.98 11.74 -10.26
N ILE A 118 10.63 10.72 -9.46
CA ILE A 118 9.23 10.43 -9.12
C ILE A 118 8.60 11.57 -8.33
N MET A 119 9.30 12.15 -7.33
CA MET A 119 8.80 13.29 -6.57
C MET A 119 8.50 14.50 -7.47
N GLU A 120 9.42 14.81 -8.38
CA GLU A 120 9.24 15.89 -9.35
C GLU A 120 8.11 15.59 -10.34
N SER A 121 8.04 14.36 -10.82
CA SER A 121 7.05 13.92 -11.80
C SER A 121 5.64 13.81 -11.26
N SER A 122 5.45 13.64 -9.95
CA SER A 122 4.14 13.46 -9.30
C SER A 122 3.47 14.77 -8.88
N ARG A 123 4.14 15.90 -9.05
CA ARG A 123 3.57 17.22 -8.72
C ARG A 123 2.22 17.40 -9.39
N GLY A 124 1.28 17.92 -8.62
CA GLY A 124 -0.09 18.15 -9.09
C GLY A 124 -1.10 17.08 -8.69
N LEU A 125 -0.68 15.87 -8.32
CA LEU A 125 -1.60 14.79 -7.91
C LEU A 125 -2.03 14.85 -6.44
N GLY A 126 -1.30 15.56 -5.58
CA GLY A 126 -1.58 15.64 -4.14
C GLY A 126 -1.04 14.46 -3.34
N VAL A 127 0.02 13.82 -3.82
CA VAL A 127 0.68 12.66 -3.18
C VAL A 127 1.21 13.03 -1.80
N GLU A 128 0.95 12.19 -0.81
CA GLU A 128 1.44 12.32 0.57
C GLU A 128 2.48 11.25 0.93
N ASN A 129 2.44 10.08 0.27
CA ASN A 129 3.34 8.97 0.60
C ASN A 129 4.03 8.43 -0.66
N PHE A 130 5.29 8.11 -0.49
CA PHE A 130 6.07 7.27 -1.39
C PHE A 130 6.27 5.93 -0.69
N ILE A 131 5.54 4.91 -1.13
CA ILE A 131 5.55 3.57 -0.53
C ILE A 131 6.59 2.74 -1.27
N VAL A 132 7.47 2.08 -0.54
CA VAL A 132 8.59 1.33 -1.10
C VAL A 132 8.78 0.00 -0.37
N MET A 133 9.24 -1.01 -1.09
CA MET A 133 9.80 -2.20 -0.46
C MET A 133 11.18 -1.83 0.14
N PRO A 134 11.42 -2.10 1.44
CA PRO A 134 12.67 -1.67 2.08
C PRO A 134 13.91 -2.42 1.60
N ALA A 135 13.75 -3.63 1.06
CA ALA A 135 14.83 -4.44 0.50
C ALA A 135 14.39 -5.06 -0.83
N GLY A 136 15.32 -5.66 -1.57
CA GLY A 136 15.01 -6.50 -2.72
C GLY A 136 14.25 -7.76 -2.32
N LEU A 137 13.99 -8.60 -3.30
CA LEU A 137 13.38 -9.92 -3.08
C LEU A 137 14.29 -10.79 -2.21
N TYR A 138 13.72 -11.66 -1.40
CA TYR A 138 14.48 -12.44 -0.42
C TYR A 138 15.65 -13.22 -1.06
N TYR A 139 15.41 -13.87 -2.19
CA TYR A 139 16.44 -14.66 -2.88
C TYR A 139 17.61 -13.83 -3.42
N ASP A 140 17.40 -12.51 -3.67
CA ASP A 140 18.48 -11.59 -4.10
C ASP A 140 19.29 -11.07 -2.90
N VAL A 141 18.66 -11.03 -1.72
CA VAL A 141 19.25 -10.51 -0.49
C VAL A 141 19.94 -11.62 0.33
N GLU A 142 19.50 -12.87 0.20
CA GLU A 142 19.99 -14.00 0.99
C GLU A 142 21.52 -14.18 0.89
N PRO A 143 22.25 -14.44 2.01
CA PRO A 143 21.76 -14.38 3.38
C PRO A 143 21.47 -12.94 3.81
N VAL A 144 20.38 -12.74 4.56
CA VAL A 144 20.03 -11.45 5.14
C VAL A 144 20.96 -11.18 6.31
N THR A 145 21.85 -10.20 6.16
CA THR A 145 22.83 -9.83 7.18
C THR A 145 22.59 -8.43 7.72
N ASP A 146 23.13 -8.17 8.91
CA ASP A 146 23.05 -6.84 9.52
C ASP A 146 23.61 -5.73 8.61
N GLU A 147 24.67 -6.03 7.86
CA GLU A 147 25.26 -5.09 6.90
C GLU A 147 24.29 -4.74 5.77
N LYS A 148 23.58 -5.75 5.24
CA LYS A 148 22.60 -5.53 4.18
C LYS A 148 21.37 -4.76 4.68
N ILE A 149 20.87 -5.07 5.89
CA ILE A 149 19.78 -4.32 6.51
C ILE A 149 20.19 -2.87 6.76
N ARG A 150 21.44 -2.65 7.24
CA ARG A 150 21.99 -1.30 7.46
C ARG A 150 22.11 -0.53 6.14
N ALA A 151 22.59 -1.16 5.07
CA ALA A 151 22.65 -0.53 3.75
C ALA A 151 21.26 -0.08 3.27
N CYS A 152 20.23 -0.92 3.46
CA CYS A 152 18.85 -0.52 3.19
C CYS A 152 18.42 0.68 4.04
N ALA A 153 18.69 0.66 5.34
CA ALA A 153 18.34 1.75 6.25
C ALA A 153 19.02 3.08 5.86
N ASP A 154 20.29 3.03 5.50
CA ASP A 154 21.06 4.21 5.08
C ASP A 154 20.48 4.83 3.80
N LEU A 155 20.11 4.00 2.81
CA LEU A 155 19.45 4.46 1.60
C LEU A 155 18.12 5.17 1.91
N TRP A 156 17.26 4.50 2.68
CA TRP A 156 15.92 5.04 2.95
C TRP A 156 15.95 6.26 3.85
N ASN A 157 16.90 6.38 4.77
CA ASN A 157 17.15 7.62 5.51
C ASN A 157 17.47 8.77 4.56
N ARG A 158 18.36 8.55 3.59
CA ARG A 158 18.76 9.56 2.59
C ARG A 158 17.58 9.94 1.69
N ILE A 159 16.84 8.95 1.17
CA ILE A 159 15.66 9.20 0.32
C ILE A 159 14.57 9.89 1.13
N GLY A 160 14.27 9.41 2.34
CA GLY A 160 13.24 9.98 3.20
C GLY A 160 13.53 11.44 3.58
N GLN A 161 14.78 11.80 3.80
CA GLN A 161 15.15 13.19 4.00
C GLN A 161 14.85 14.05 2.76
N MET A 162 15.18 13.56 1.57
CA MET A 162 14.92 14.26 0.31
C MET A 162 13.42 14.39 0.02
N THR A 163 12.62 13.34 0.25
CA THR A 163 11.18 13.38 -0.06
C THR A 163 10.41 14.36 0.82
N GLN A 164 10.91 14.69 2.02
CA GLN A 164 10.33 15.72 2.87
C GLN A 164 10.37 17.12 2.25
N ASP A 165 11.37 17.42 1.41
CA ASP A 165 11.44 18.70 0.68
C ASP A 165 10.26 18.87 -0.29
N TYR A 166 9.59 17.76 -0.64
CA TYR A 166 8.37 17.72 -1.45
C TYR A 166 7.10 17.58 -0.61
N GLY A 167 7.21 17.51 0.72
CA GLY A 167 6.08 17.25 1.61
C GLY A 167 5.57 15.80 1.57
N ILE A 168 6.40 14.86 1.08
CA ILE A 168 6.04 13.45 0.88
C ILE A 168 6.82 12.59 1.88
N ARG A 169 6.12 11.65 2.53
CA ARG A 169 6.70 10.69 3.47
C ARG A 169 7.20 9.47 2.73
N THR A 170 8.42 9.01 3.02
CA THR A 170 8.89 7.69 2.57
C THR A 170 8.41 6.62 3.54
N CYS A 171 7.56 5.71 3.05
CA CYS A 171 6.91 4.68 3.83
C CYS A 171 7.41 3.30 3.40
N CYS A 172 7.98 2.53 4.30
CA CYS A 172 8.48 1.19 4.00
C CYS A 172 7.39 0.13 4.24
N HIS A 173 7.10 -0.61 3.18
CA HIS A 173 6.10 -1.66 3.09
C HIS A 173 6.80 -3.01 2.93
N HIS A 174 6.66 -3.88 3.92
CA HIS A 174 7.34 -5.18 3.95
C HIS A 174 6.44 -6.25 3.33
N GLU A 175 6.86 -6.75 2.17
CA GLU A 175 6.23 -7.89 1.51
C GLU A 175 6.71 -9.20 2.14
N PHE A 176 5.88 -10.26 2.13
CA PHE A 176 6.28 -11.55 2.69
C PHE A 176 7.45 -12.22 1.95
N PHE A 177 7.72 -11.79 0.73
CA PHE A 177 8.86 -12.21 -0.09
C PHE A 177 10.02 -11.21 -0.13
N CYS A 178 9.94 -10.12 0.66
CA CYS A 178 11.00 -9.13 0.80
C CYS A 178 12.18 -9.69 1.62
N GLY A 179 13.38 -9.20 1.36
CA GLY A 179 14.57 -9.57 2.12
C GLY A 179 14.54 -9.14 3.60
N ILE A 180 13.69 -8.17 3.96
CA ILE A 180 13.43 -7.77 5.34
C ILE A 180 11.96 -8.10 5.64
N ARG A 181 11.70 -9.28 6.21
CA ARG A 181 10.34 -9.81 6.35
C ARG A 181 9.95 -10.29 7.75
N SER A 182 10.89 -10.84 8.50
CA SER A 182 10.63 -11.32 9.86
C SER A 182 10.52 -10.15 10.85
N ALA A 183 9.81 -10.34 11.94
CA ALA A 183 9.67 -9.32 12.98
C ALA A 183 11.03 -8.78 13.46
N ALA A 184 12.01 -9.67 13.66
CA ALA A 184 13.34 -9.28 14.10
C ALA A 184 14.10 -8.43 13.08
N GLU A 185 14.00 -8.78 11.79
CA GLU A 185 14.62 -8.00 10.71
C GLU A 185 13.96 -6.64 10.55
N ILE A 186 12.62 -6.60 10.64
CA ILE A 186 11.83 -5.35 10.56
C ILE A 186 12.16 -4.43 11.73
N GLU A 187 12.18 -4.96 12.96
CA GLU A 187 12.54 -4.18 14.17
C GLU A 187 13.95 -3.62 14.04
N LYS A 188 14.92 -4.44 13.62
CA LYS A 188 16.30 -4.02 13.39
C LYS A 188 16.43 -2.94 12.31
N PHE A 189 15.69 -3.08 11.21
CA PHE A 189 15.64 -2.05 10.16
C PHE A 189 15.15 -0.71 10.71
N TYR A 190 14.06 -0.71 11.49
CA TYR A 190 13.54 0.51 12.07
C TYR A 190 14.40 1.08 13.21
N GLU A 191 15.19 0.27 13.88
CA GLU A 191 16.21 0.75 14.84
C GLU A 191 17.29 1.59 14.15
N TRP A 192 17.66 1.25 12.91
CA TRP A 192 18.68 1.96 12.14
C TRP A 192 18.14 3.06 11.23
N THR A 193 16.84 3.22 11.14
CA THR A 193 16.22 4.30 10.36
C THR A 193 15.78 5.45 11.25
N ASP A 194 15.93 6.68 10.72
CA ASP A 194 15.50 7.89 11.42
C ASP A 194 13.96 8.02 11.35
N PRO A 195 13.24 8.06 12.48
CA PRO A 195 11.79 8.15 12.51
C PRO A 195 11.22 9.47 11.94
N ARG A 196 12.07 10.47 11.72
CA ARG A 196 11.68 11.72 11.07
C ARG A 196 11.52 11.52 9.55
N TYR A 197 12.21 10.55 8.95
CA TYR A 197 12.35 10.40 7.52
C TYR A 197 11.74 9.12 6.97
N VAL A 198 11.80 8.03 7.74
CA VAL A 198 11.35 6.70 7.30
C VAL A 198 10.18 6.23 8.15
N PHE A 199 9.06 5.98 7.51
CA PHE A 199 7.81 5.59 8.15
C PHE A 199 7.49 4.12 7.88
N PHE A 200 6.77 3.51 8.81
CA PHE A 200 6.23 2.16 8.69
C PHE A 200 4.91 2.19 7.92
N TYR A 201 4.79 1.37 6.89
CA TYR A 201 3.52 1.10 6.20
C TYR A 201 3.08 -0.32 6.51
N CYS A 202 1.97 -0.46 7.22
CA CYS A 202 1.53 -1.74 7.75
C CYS A 202 0.64 -2.46 6.74
N ASP A 203 1.16 -3.48 6.06
CA ASP A 203 0.33 -4.40 5.30
C ASP A 203 -0.11 -5.58 6.16
N THR A 204 -1.41 -5.74 6.34
CA THR A 204 -1.95 -6.72 7.28
C THR A 204 -1.76 -8.15 6.82
N ALA A 205 -2.01 -8.46 5.56
CA ALA A 205 -1.87 -9.81 5.04
C ALA A 205 -0.41 -10.21 4.81
N GLN A 206 0.41 -9.30 4.27
CA GLN A 206 1.83 -9.58 4.03
C GLN A 206 2.54 -10.00 5.32
N HIS A 207 2.26 -9.32 6.42
CA HIS A 207 2.83 -9.67 7.73
C HIS A 207 2.35 -11.03 8.21
N VAL A 208 1.03 -11.32 8.15
CA VAL A 208 0.50 -12.64 8.55
C VAL A 208 1.09 -13.77 7.69
N ILE A 209 1.18 -13.59 6.39
CA ILE A 209 1.81 -14.57 5.49
C ILE A 209 3.27 -14.83 5.88
N ALA A 210 4.00 -13.80 6.27
CA ALA A 210 5.37 -13.89 6.77
C ALA A 210 5.47 -14.47 8.21
N GLY A 211 4.35 -14.80 8.85
CA GLY A 211 4.32 -15.30 10.24
C GLY A 211 4.52 -14.19 11.29
N VAL A 212 4.25 -12.95 10.94
CA VAL A 212 4.36 -11.77 11.82
C VAL A 212 2.96 -11.29 12.20
N ASP A 213 2.72 -11.02 13.48
CA ASP A 213 1.47 -10.42 13.94
C ASP A 213 1.44 -8.92 13.64
N PRO A 214 0.56 -8.46 12.73
CA PRO A 214 0.49 -7.05 12.36
C PRO A 214 0.01 -6.14 13.52
N VAL A 215 -0.75 -6.68 14.49
CA VAL A 215 -1.25 -5.91 15.64
C VAL A 215 -0.08 -5.59 16.59
N GLU A 216 0.73 -6.60 16.92
CA GLU A 216 1.89 -6.43 17.78
C GLU A 216 2.96 -5.56 17.10
N LEU A 217 3.20 -5.78 15.81
CA LEU A 217 4.15 -4.95 15.05
C LEU A 217 3.69 -3.48 14.98
N TYR A 218 2.39 -3.25 14.72
CA TYR A 218 1.83 -1.90 14.76
C TYR A 218 1.99 -1.24 16.12
N ARG A 219 1.72 -1.96 17.23
CA ARG A 219 1.92 -1.42 18.59
C ARG A 219 3.34 -0.96 18.85
N LYS A 220 4.33 -1.66 18.33
CA LYS A 220 5.74 -1.29 18.44
C LYS A 220 6.10 -0.07 17.59
N LEU A 221 5.55 0.02 16.39
CA LEU A 221 5.92 1.01 15.37
C LEU A 221 4.90 2.15 15.19
N HIS A 222 3.82 2.20 15.99
CA HIS A 222 2.70 3.12 15.80
C HIS A 222 3.12 4.60 15.72
N ALA A 223 4.14 5.00 16.48
CA ALA A 223 4.61 6.39 16.52
C ALA A 223 5.17 6.87 15.16
N ARG A 224 5.51 5.93 14.27
CA ARG A 224 6.02 6.22 12.93
C ARG A 224 5.18 5.53 11.83
N CYS A 225 3.94 5.15 12.13
CA CYS A 225 3.06 4.53 11.14
C CYS A 225 2.57 5.58 10.14
N GLY A 226 2.94 5.40 8.86
CA GLY A 226 2.54 6.29 7.75
C GLY A 226 1.21 5.92 7.11
N GLY A 227 0.74 4.68 7.28
CA GLY A 227 -0.50 4.18 6.69
C GLY A 227 -0.61 2.67 6.76
N PHE A 228 -1.64 2.16 6.11
CA PHE A 228 -1.95 0.74 6.09
C PHE A 228 -2.39 0.29 4.70
N HIS A 229 -2.01 -0.94 4.33
CA HIS A 229 -2.74 -1.77 3.39
C HIS A 229 -3.58 -2.80 4.14
N PHE A 230 -4.89 -2.70 4.00
CA PHE A 230 -5.83 -3.65 4.58
C PHE A 230 -6.26 -4.66 3.54
N LYS A 231 -5.80 -5.86 3.72
CA LYS A 231 -6.23 -7.09 3.04
C LYS A 231 -6.11 -8.25 4.00
N ASP A 232 -6.84 -9.31 3.76
CA ASP A 232 -6.79 -10.51 4.59
C ASP A 232 -6.02 -11.63 3.89
N THR A 233 -5.75 -12.69 4.61
CA THR A 233 -5.17 -13.93 4.10
C THR A 233 -5.71 -15.12 4.87
N GLN A 234 -5.73 -16.27 4.22
CA GLN A 234 -6.04 -17.56 4.85
C GLN A 234 -4.79 -18.45 4.98
N ASN A 235 -3.62 -17.89 4.64
CA ASN A 235 -2.39 -18.65 4.56
C ASN A 235 -1.24 -17.98 5.33
N VAL A 236 -0.39 -18.81 5.91
CA VAL A 236 0.95 -18.45 6.38
C VAL A 236 1.93 -19.21 5.49
N ASP A 237 2.95 -18.53 4.99
CA ASP A 237 3.98 -19.17 4.18
C ASP A 237 4.87 -20.07 5.05
N ARG A 238 4.54 -21.35 5.04
CA ARG A 238 5.29 -22.41 5.74
C ARG A 238 6.21 -23.20 4.81
N THR A 239 6.12 -22.96 3.50
CA THR A 239 6.86 -23.68 2.46
C THR A 239 8.20 -23.03 2.16
N GLU A 240 8.40 -21.81 2.65
CA GLU A 240 9.55 -20.96 2.33
C GLU A 240 9.65 -20.67 0.81
N ASP A 241 8.51 -20.61 0.12
CA ASP A 241 8.46 -20.31 -1.31
C ASP A 241 8.98 -18.90 -1.63
N TYR A 242 8.95 -18.00 -0.63
CA TYR A 242 9.58 -16.69 -0.71
C TYR A 242 11.10 -16.73 -0.99
N ARG A 243 11.76 -17.85 -0.72
CA ARG A 243 13.19 -18.05 -1.01
C ARG A 243 13.46 -18.32 -2.48
N ARG A 244 12.43 -18.60 -3.25
CA ARG A 244 12.55 -18.79 -4.69
C ARG A 244 12.21 -17.49 -5.41
N ARG A 245 12.82 -17.33 -6.59
CA ARG A 245 12.39 -16.26 -7.47
C ARG A 245 10.89 -16.42 -7.68
N PRO A 246 10.06 -15.42 -7.31
CA PRO A 246 8.69 -15.48 -7.70
C PRO A 246 8.70 -15.45 -9.23
N ASP A 247 8.30 -16.55 -9.84
CA ASP A 247 7.77 -16.45 -11.17
C ASP A 247 6.77 -15.29 -11.13
N ALA A 248 6.64 -14.52 -12.22
CA ALA A 248 5.54 -13.55 -12.35
C ALA A 248 4.19 -14.10 -11.85
N GLU A 249 4.19 -15.27 -11.41
CA GLU A 249 3.24 -16.26 -11.04
C GLU A 249 2.92 -16.39 -9.56
N ILE A 250 3.59 -15.74 -8.60
CA ILE A 250 3.02 -15.57 -7.23
C ILE A 250 1.60 -15.01 -7.36
N MET A 251 1.38 -14.36 -8.47
CA MET A 251 0.13 -13.78 -8.88
C MET A 251 -0.56 -14.52 -10.05
N ALA A 252 -0.09 -15.69 -10.49
CA ALA A 252 -0.74 -16.43 -11.58
C ALA A 252 -2.06 -17.09 -11.13
N PRO A 253 -3.00 -17.31 -12.06
CA PRO A 253 -4.26 -18.01 -11.75
C PRO A 253 -4.08 -19.43 -11.18
N THR A 254 -2.90 -20.01 -11.39
CA THR A 254 -2.56 -21.37 -10.94
C THR A 254 -1.97 -21.45 -9.54
N THR A 255 -1.57 -20.30 -8.95
CA THR A 255 -1.07 -20.27 -7.57
C THR A 255 -2.21 -20.20 -6.56
N PRO A 256 -2.02 -20.67 -5.32
CA PRO A 256 -3.00 -20.47 -4.26
C PRO A 256 -3.32 -18.98 -4.12
N ARG A 257 -4.58 -18.67 -3.86
CA ARG A 257 -4.96 -17.31 -3.54
C ARG A 257 -4.34 -16.90 -2.21
N TRP A 258 -3.40 -15.99 -2.23
CA TRP A 258 -2.74 -15.48 -1.04
C TRP A 258 -3.57 -14.40 -0.33
N PHE A 259 -4.23 -13.51 -1.09
CA PHE A 259 -4.90 -12.34 -0.56
C PHE A 259 -6.42 -12.45 -0.67
N TRP A 260 -7.09 -11.98 0.38
CA TRP A 260 -8.52 -12.04 0.53
C TRP A 260 -9.06 -10.67 0.96
N GLU A 261 -10.36 -10.50 0.79
CA GLU A 261 -11.07 -9.30 1.21
C GLU A 261 -10.97 -9.13 2.74
N MET A 262 -10.87 -7.88 3.17
CA MET A 262 -10.87 -7.50 4.57
C MET A 262 -12.02 -8.18 5.32
N GLY A 263 -11.69 -8.98 6.33
CA GLY A 263 -12.68 -9.72 7.12
C GLY A 263 -13.29 -10.92 6.40
N ALA A 264 -12.57 -11.52 5.46
CA ALA A 264 -13.01 -12.75 4.78
C ALA A 264 -13.28 -13.89 5.77
N PRO A 265 -14.21 -14.81 5.46
CA PRO A 265 -14.40 -16.02 6.25
C PRO A 265 -13.08 -16.79 6.35
N GLN A 266 -12.71 -17.24 7.56
CA GLN A 266 -11.43 -17.89 7.85
C GLN A 266 -10.18 -17.03 7.61
N GLY A 267 -10.35 -15.71 7.50
CA GLY A 267 -9.24 -14.76 7.47
C GLY A 267 -8.41 -14.84 8.74
N LEU A 268 -7.12 -14.67 8.61
CA LEU A 268 -6.15 -14.79 9.71
C LEU A 268 -5.80 -13.42 10.33
N VAL A 269 -6.20 -12.31 9.71
CA VAL A 269 -5.96 -10.97 10.24
C VAL A 269 -7.00 -10.65 11.32
N ASP A 270 -6.57 -10.39 12.55
CA ASP A 270 -7.46 -9.91 13.62
C ASP A 270 -7.73 -8.40 13.48
N PHE A 271 -8.56 -8.02 12.48
CA PHE A 271 -8.98 -6.63 12.29
C PHE A 271 -9.67 -6.02 13.52
N PRO A 272 -10.49 -6.75 14.31
CA PRO A 272 -11.01 -6.23 15.58
C PRO A 272 -9.91 -5.85 16.58
N ALA A 273 -8.87 -6.66 16.73
CA ALA A 273 -7.74 -6.33 17.61
C ALA A 273 -6.93 -5.14 17.06
N LEU A 274 -6.74 -5.10 15.73
CA LEU A 274 -6.05 -3.98 15.07
C LEU A 274 -6.82 -2.67 15.26
N ALA A 275 -8.15 -2.66 15.08
CA ALA A 275 -8.99 -1.49 15.31
C ALA A 275 -8.86 -0.95 16.74
N ARG A 276 -8.86 -1.85 17.74
CA ARG A 276 -8.63 -1.49 19.16
C ARG A 276 -7.24 -0.91 19.38
N ALA A 277 -6.21 -1.52 18.77
CA ALA A 277 -4.83 -1.03 18.87
C ALA A 277 -4.68 0.35 18.23
N MET A 278 -5.25 0.56 17.04
CA MET A 278 -5.24 1.85 16.34
C MET A 278 -5.93 2.94 17.17
N LYS A 279 -7.08 2.63 17.76
CA LYS A 279 -7.79 3.54 18.66
C LYS A 279 -6.95 3.88 19.90
N GLN A 280 -6.38 2.88 20.56
CA GLN A 280 -5.55 3.05 21.76
C GLN A 280 -4.30 3.89 21.48
N CYS A 281 -3.68 3.72 20.33
CA CYS A 281 -2.52 4.49 19.88
C CYS A 281 -2.89 5.85 19.26
N GLY A 282 -4.19 6.18 19.15
CA GLY A 282 -4.65 7.46 18.62
C GLY A 282 -4.37 7.67 17.13
N TYR A 283 -4.35 6.61 16.32
CA TYR A 283 -4.13 6.72 14.88
C TYR A 283 -5.23 7.54 14.22
N ARG A 284 -4.87 8.48 13.35
CA ARG A 284 -5.80 9.40 12.65
C ARG A 284 -5.42 9.59 11.18
N GLY A 285 -4.82 8.57 10.59
CA GLY A 285 -4.31 8.63 9.22
C GLY A 285 -5.22 7.94 8.21
N TRP A 286 -4.63 7.68 7.06
CA TRP A 286 -5.24 6.96 5.97
C TRP A 286 -5.11 5.45 6.13
N VAL A 287 -6.15 4.74 5.72
CA VAL A 287 -6.16 3.29 5.55
C VAL A 287 -6.53 3.00 4.11
N SER A 288 -5.65 2.33 3.39
CA SER A 288 -5.92 1.83 2.05
C SER A 288 -6.42 0.40 2.11
N VAL A 289 -7.49 0.12 1.39
CA VAL A 289 -7.93 -1.24 1.11
C VAL A 289 -7.25 -1.70 -0.17
N GLU A 290 -6.71 -2.89 -0.14
CA GLU A 290 -6.01 -3.47 -1.28
C GLU A 290 -6.58 -4.85 -1.64
N HIS A 291 -6.75 -5.11 -2.93
CA HIS A 291 -7.27 -6.36 -3.46
C HIS A 291 -6.37 -6.89 -4.55
N ASP A 292 -5.22 -7.41 -4.18
CA ASP A 292 -4.36 -8.11 -5.13
C ASP A 292 -5.12 -9.27 -5.77
N LYS A 293 -5.33 -9.17 -7.09
CA LYS A 293 -6.00 -10.21 -7.88
C LYS A 293 -7.37 -10.67 -7.39
N ALA A 294 -8.23 -9.72 -7.07
CA ALA A 294 -9.64 -10.01 -6.79
C ALA A 294 -10.36 -10.76 -7.93
N ASP A 295 -9.82 -10.71 -9.14
CA ASP A 295 -10.32 -11.42 -10.32
C ASP A 295 -9.97 -12.92 -10.34
N VAL A 296 -9.10 -13.39 -9.44
CA VAL A 296 -8.68 -14.79 -9.38
C VAL A 296 -9.43 -15.54 -8.29
N GLY A 297 -10.52 -16.20 -8.67
CA GLY A 297 -11.18 -17.19 -7.82
C GLY A 297 -12.12 -16.67 -6.73
N ALA A 298 -12.36 -15.36 -6.63
CA ALA A 298 -13.16 -14.78 -5.56
C ALA A 298 -14.17 -13.73 -6.00
N GLY A 299 -14.50 -13.65 -7.25
CA GLY A 299 -15.39 -12.63 -7.75
C GLY A 299 -14.65 -11.59 -8.59
N ASN A 300 -15.09 -10.36 -8.51
CA ASN A 300 -14.52 -9.25 -9.27
C ASN A 300 -14.21 -8.07 -8.34
N TYR A 301 -13.46 -7.10 -8.82
CA TYR A 301 -13.07 -5.93 -8.03
C TYR A 301 -14.25 -5.15 -7.42
N PRO A 302 -15.37 -4.90 -8.13
CA PRO A 302 -16.57 -4.31 -7.53
C PRO A 302 -17.11 -5.07 -6.33
N GLU A 303 -17.19 -6.40 -6.41
CA GLU A 303 -17.67 -7.24 -5.31
C GLU A 303 -16.72 -7.19 -4.12
N SER A 304 -15.43 -7.39 -4.34
CA SER A 304 -14.40 -7.32 -3.29
C SER A 304 -14.39 -5.96 -2.61
N THR A 305 -14.51 -4.88 -3.38
CA THR A 305 -14.57 -3.52 -2.86
C THR A 305 -15.82 -3.28 -2.02
N ALA A 306 -16.97 -3.81 -2.46
CA ALA A 306 -18.23 -3.72 -1.71
C ALA A 306 -18.17 -4.51 -0.40
N LEU A 307 -17.58 -5.72 -0.41
CA LEU A 307 -17.39 -6.53 0.81
C LEU A 307 -16.48 -5.83 1.81
N ALA A 308 -15.35 -5.29 1.36
CA ALA A 308 -14.44 -4.53 2.21
C ALA A 308 -15.11 -3.27 2.79
N ALA A 309 -15.87 -2.52 1.98
CA ALA A 309 -16.61 -1.35 2.42
C ALA A 309 -17.69 -1.71 3.45
N TRP A 310 -18.39 -2.84 3.26
CA TRP A 310 -19.36 -3.34 4.22
C TRP A 310 -18.70 -3.68 5.56
N TYR A 311 -17.61 -4.47 5.54
CA TYR A 311 -16.88 -4.87 6.75
C TYR A 311 -16.31 -3.65 7.48
N ARG A 312 -15.71 -2.72 6.74
CA ARG A 312 -15.23 -1.45 7.25
C ARG A 312 -16.30 -0.74 8.06
N LYS A 313 -17.47 -0.49 7.45
CA LYS A 313 -18.56 0.30 8.05
C LYS A 313 -19.26 -0.42 9.20
N HIS A 314 -19.47 -1.73 9.07
CA HIS A 314 -20.32 -2.47 10.00
C HIS A 314 -19.56 -3.18 11.11
N VAL A 315 -18.23 -3.37 10.95
CA VAL A 315 -17.40 -4.04 11.95
C VAL A 315 -16.26 -3.12 12.40
N PHE A 316 -15.35 -2.77 11.51
CA PHE A 316 -14.11 -2.10 11.87
C PHE A 316 -14.33 -0.71 12.49
N GLU A 317 -15.05 0.18 11.79
CA GLU A 317 -15.32 1.54 12.28
C GLU A 317 -16.12 1.57 13.57
N ARG A 318 -17.01 0.60 13.81
CA ARG A 318 -17.75 0.50 15.08
C ARG A 318 -16.86 0.14 16.27
N ILE A 319 -15.80 -0.61 16.06
CA ILE A 319 -14.81 -0.93 17.10
C ILE A 319 -13.88 0.26 17.30
N TYR A 320 -13.51 0.91 16.20
CA TYR A 320 -12.60 2.06 16.21
C TYR A 320 -13.26 3.31 16.82
N ALA A 321 -14.52 3.60 16.53
CA ALA A 321 -15.26 4.71 17.11
C ALA A 321 -15.38 4.59 18.64
#